data_1a8066ca774eababe8f7ec7394ef943a
#
_entry.id   1a8066ca774eababe8f7ec7394ef943a
#
_cell.length_a   1.000
_cell.length_b   1.000
_cell.length_c   1.000
_cell.angle_alpha   90.00
_cell.angle_beta   90.00
_cell.angle_gamma   90.00
#
_symmetry.space_group_name_H-M   'P 1'
#
loop_
_entity.id
_entity.type
_entity.pdbx_description
1 polymer ?
#
loop_
_entity_poly.entity_id
_entity_poly.type
_entity_poly.pdbx_seq_one_letter_code
_entity_poly.pdbx_strand_id
1 'polypeptide(L)'
;MKKDFLINTIIEVISEFEKHNIRYAILRNYESLNTGLLKDLDLIIDIEDECNIITIINNIYSKNNGLINVQRGFKRTVVSIVTNIGGDVAEEVTFTFDINKYLTLKLKPLHNYFPGLGLNYSIKDLTITTKILGNSDITFKVLKYPQEILFLLNQLIWKKKNEYLTKSNNYLKKINKQPIKDINDNVKIRSSMHDV
;
A
#
# COMPACT_ATOMS: atom_id res chain seq x y z
N MET A 1 13.08 6.67 19.30
CA MET A 1 12.21 7.86 19.23
C MET A 1 11.57 8.03 17.84
N LYS A 2 12.32 8.26 16.74
CA LYS A 2 11.76 8.42 15.37
C LYS A 2 10.90 7.24 14.91
N LYS A 3 11.41 6.02 15.10
CA LYS A 3 10.73 4.78 14.73
C LYS A 3 9.40 4.61 15.47
N ASP A 4 9.39 4.78 16.76
CA ASP A 4 8.21 4.58 17.59
C ASP A 4 7.14 5.64 17.30
N PHE A 5 7.56 6.88 17.08
CA PHE A 5 6.68 7.96 16.65
C PHE A 5 5.98 7.60 15.34
N LEU A 6 6.73 7.17 14.32
CA LEU A 6 6.17 6.84 13.02
C LEU A 6 5.17 5.67 13.11
N ILE A 7 5.55 4.61 13.82
CA ILE A 7 4.67 3.44 14.02
C ILE A 7 3.37 3.88 14.72
N ASN A 8 3.49 4.59 15.85
CA ASN A 8 2.34 5.01 16.63
C ASN A 8 1.39 5.91 15.82
N THR A 9 1.94 6.83 15.02
CA THR A 9 1.14 7.73 14.19
C THR A 9 0.43 6.98 13.05
N ILE A 10 1.09 6.01 12.43
CA ILE A 10 0.45 5.16 11.41
C ILE A 10 -0.66 4.32 12.04
N ILE A 11 -0.44 3.77 13.23
CA ILE A 11 -1.44 3.01 13.98
C ILE A 11 -2.64 3.90 14.30
N GLU A 12 -2.43 5.14 14.73
CA GLU A 12 -3.49 6.09 15.01
C GLU A 12 -4.32 6.37 13.75
N VAL A 13 -3.65 6.60 12.60
CA VAL A 13 -4.34 6.78 11.31
C VAL A 13 -5.19 5.56 10.94
N ILE A 14 -4.65 4.35 11.06
CA ILE A 14 -5.37 3.10 10.76
C ILE A 14 -6.55 2.93 11.71
N SER A 15 -6.37 3.22 13.00
CA SER A 15 -7.44 3.14 14.00
C SER A 15 -8.58 4.11 13.70
N GLU A 16 -8.27 5.32 13.26
CA GLU A 16 -9.28 6.29 12.84
C GLU A 16 -10.00 5.83 11.56
N PHE A 17 -9.31 5.17 10.62
CA PHE A 17 -9.98 4.58 9.45
C PHE A 17 -11.02 3.53 9.85
N GLU A 18 -10.70 2.67 10.83
CA GLU A 18 -11.66 1.67 11.33
C GLU A 18 -12.85 2.33 12.05
N LYS A 19 -12.63 3.34 12.90
CA LYS A 19 -13.69 4.07 13.59
C LYS A 19 -14.67 4.76 12.62
N HIS A 20 -14.15 5.28 11.52
CA HIS A 20 -14.95 5.95 10.50
C HIS A 20 -15.49 5.01 9.42
N ASN A 21 -15.31 3.67 9.58
CA ASN A 21 -15.70 2.64 8.61
C ASN A 21 -15.14 2.87 7.21
N ILE A 22 -13.97 3.48 7.10
CA ILE A 22 -13.30 3.72 5.83
C ILE A 22 -12.91 2.38 5.20
N ARG A 23 -13.22 2.22 3.93
CA ARG A 23 -12.82 1.04 3.17
C ARG A 23 -11.44 1.25 2.57
N TYR A 24 -10.45 0.57 3.11
CA TYR A 24 -9.06 0.64 2.67
C TYR A 24 -8.39 -0.74 2.65
N ALA A 25 -7.26 -0.86 1.96
CA ALA A 25 -6.31 -1.94 2.16
C ALA A 25 -4.88 -1.43 1.94
N ILE A 26 -3.94 -1.94 2.74
CA ILE A 26 -2.51 -1.72 2.52
C ILE A 26 -2.07 -2.66 1.40
N LEU A 27 -1.45 -2.10 0.36
CA LEU A 27 -1.07 -2.85 -0.83
C LEU A 27 0.22 -3.64 -0.67
N ARG A 28 1.18 -3.11 0.10
CA ARG A 28 2.51 -3.72 0.27
C ARG A 28 3.26 -3.11 1.45
N ASN A 29 4.40 -3.72 1.79
CA ASN A 29 5.34 -3.28 2.83
C ASN A 29 4.77 -3.25 4.25
N TYR A 30 3.59 -3.84 4.48
CA TYR A 30 2.97 -3.88 5.80
C TYR A 30 3.79 -4.71 6.79
N GLU A 31 4.65 -5.63 6.34
CA GLU A 31 5.59 -6.34 7.20
C GLU A 31 6.58 -5.39 7.88
N SER A 32 6.88 -4.27 7.22
CA SER A 32 7.79 -3.25 7.74
C SER A 32 7.14 -2.31 8.75
N LEU A 33 5.82 -2.38 8.97
CA LEU A 33 5.14 -1.63 10.02
C LEU A 33 5.74 -1.93 11.41
N ASN A 34 6.06 -3.20 11.68
CA ASN A 34 6.66 -3.61 12.95
C ASN A 34 8.10 -3.10 13.15
N THR A 35 8.79 -2.77 12.06
CA THR A 35 10.20 -2.36 12.11
C THR A 35 10.37 -0.85 12.16
N GLY A 36 9.35 -0.08 11.82
CA GLY A 36 9.42 1.39 11.71
C GLY A 36 10.38 1.88 10.63
N LEU A 37 10.74 1.02 9.68
CA LEU A 37 11.63 1.34 8.56
C LEU A 37 10.87 1.77 7.30
N LEU A 38 9.57 2.03 7.43
CA LEU A 38 8.75 2.51 6.33
C LEU A 38 9.08 3.97 6.00
N LYS A 39 9.22 4.23 4.70
CA LYS A 39 9.31 5.59 4.13
C LYS A 39 7.98 6.00 3.51
N ASP A 40 7.20 5.02 3.06
CA ASP A 40 5.90 5.21 2.42
C ASP A 40 4.93 4.09 2.82
N LEU A 41 3.65 4.41 2.85
CA LEU A 41 2.56 3.45 3.01
C LEU A 41 1.66 3.52 1.78
N ASP A 42 1.67 2.44 1.00
CA ASP A 42 0.82 2.31 -0.18
C ASP A 42 -0.57 1.81 0.24
N LEU A 43 -1.57 2.62 0.00
CA LEU A 43 -2.97 2.31 0.29
C LEU A 43 -3.79 2.21 -0.99
N ILE A 44 -4.82 1.37 -1.00
CA ILE A 44 -5.97 1.53 -1.89
C ILE A 44 -7.20 1.86 -1.05
N ILE A 45 -8.02 2.78 -1.56
CA ILE A 45 -9.19 3.31 -0.86
C ILE A 45 -10.41 3.36 -1.78
N ASP A 46 -11.59 3.53 -1.19
CA ASP A 46 -12.73 4.03 -1.96
C ASP A 46 -12.52 5.51 -2.29
N ILE A 47 -12.80 5.89 -3.53
CA ILE A 47 -12.64 7.28 -3.99
C ILE A 47 -13.53 8.25 -3.18
N GLU A 48 -14.67 7.77 -2.70
CA GLU A 48 -15.61 8.55 -1.90
C GLU A 48 -15.01 8.91 -0.53
N ASP A 49 -14.07 8.11 -0.02
CA ASP A 49 -13.41 8.32 1.27
C ASP A 49 -12.16 9.22 1.21
N GLU A 50 -11.72 9.64 0.01
CA GLU A 50 -10.47 10.39 -0.16
C GLU A 50 -10.38 11.62 0.74
N CYS A 51 -11.45 12.43 0.78
CA CYS A 51 -11.45 13.67 1.58
C CYS A 51 -11.40 13.37 3.07
N ASN A 52 -12.13 12.37 3.53
CA ASN A 52 -12.14 11.93 4.93
C ASN A 52 -10.75 11.46 5.36
N ILE A 53 -10.10 10.64 4.53
CA ILE A 53 -8.75 10.12 4.77
C ILE A 53 -7.74 11.25 4.89
N ILE A 54 -7.74 12.21 3.96
CA ILE A 54 -6.85 13.37 4.01
C ILE A 54 -7.10 14.18 5.29
N THR A 55 -8.35 14.38 5.66
CA THR A 55 -8.72 15.10 6.89
C THR A 55 -8.21 14.39 8.13
N ILE A 56 -8.38 13.06 8.22
CA ILE A 56 -7.86 12.24 9.34
C ILE A 56 -6.35 12.38 9.45
N ILE A 57 -5.63 12.16 8.35
CA ILE A 57 -4.18 12.29 8.30
C ILE A 57 -3.75 13.69 8.75
N ASN A 58 -4.40 14.73 8.21
CA ASN A 58 -4.11 16.11 8.58
C ASN A 58 -4.31 16.37 10.08
N ASN A 59 -5.42 15.93 10.63
CA ASN A 59 -5.74 16.16 12.06
C ASN A 59 -4.72 15.47 12.98
N ILE A 60 -4.28 14.26 12.64
CA ILE A 60 -3.31 13.51 13.44
C ILE A 60 -1.93 14.17 13.39
N TYR A 61 -1.45 14.51 12.21
CA TYR A 61 -0.11 15.07 12.06
C TYR A 61 -0.02 16.54 12.48
N SER A 62 -1.08 17.34 12.33
CA SER A 62 -1.13 18.72 12.82
C SER A 62 -1.01 18.80 14.34
N LYS A 63 -1.56 17.84 15.08
CA LYS A 63 -1.38 17.74 16.55
C LYS A 63 0.08 17.53 16.94
N ASN A 64 0.89 17.00 16.04
CA ASN A 64 2.32 16.71 16.22
C ASN A 64 3.21 17.72 15.49
N ASN A 65 2.74 18.93 15.22
CA ASN A 65 3.46 19.99 14.49
C ASN A 65 3.94 19.52 13.10
N GLY A 66 3.21 18.60 12.47
CA GLY A 66 3.50 18.11 11.13
C GLY A 66 3.00 19.06 10.05
N LEU A 67 3.83 19.28 9.05
CA LEU A 67 3.44 19.94 7.80
C LEU A 67 3.01 18.90 6.79
N ILE A 68 1.89 19.15 6.09
CA ILE A 68 1.32 18.22 5.14
C ILE A 68 1.26 18.88 3.76
N ASN A 69 1.73 18.15 2.75
CA ASN A 69 1.58 18.49 1.35
C ASN A 69 0.73 17.42 0.66
N VAL A 70 -0.35 17.83 0.00
CA VAL A 70 -1.27 16.94 -0.71
C VAL A 70 -1.22 17.18 -2.20
N GLN A 71 -0.78 16.18 -2.95
CA GLN A 71 -0.77 16.18 -4.41
C GLN A 71 -1.86 15.25 -4.92
N ARG A 72 -2.96 15.82 -5.42
CA ARG A 72 -4.09 15.05 -5.95
C ARG A 72 -3.93 14.77 -7.43
N GLY A 73 -4.09 13.51 -7.82
CA GLY A 73 -4.19 13.06 -9.19
C GLY A 73 -5.44 12.21 -9.43
N PHE A 74 -5.75 11.93 -10.68
CA PHE A 74 -6.94 11.16 -11.04
C PHE A 74 -6.96 9.77 -10.41
N LYS A 75 -5.84 9.03 -10.51
CA LYS A 75 -5.73 7.64 -10.01
C LYS A 75 -5.08 7.52 -8.65
N ARG A 76 -4.39 8.55 -8.19
CA ARG A 76 -3.52 8.51 -7.02
C ARG A 76 -3.45 9.87 -6.37
N THR A 77 -3.47 9.88 -5.05
CA THR A 77 -3.18 11.04 -4.22
C THR A 77 -1.98 10.74 -3.36
N VAL A 78 -1.06 11.67 -3.27
CA VAL A 78 0.15 11.56 -2.44
C VAL A 78 0.04 12.56 -1.32
N VAL A 79 0.10 12.09 -0.08
CA VAL A 79 0.13 12.92 1.12
C VAL A 79 1.52 12.80 1.72
N SER A 80 2.34 13.81 1.53
CA SER A 80 3.69 13.89 2.10
C SER A 80 3.65 14.67 3.39
N ILE A 81 4.30 14.14 4.42
CA ILE A 81 4.32 14.67 5.77
C ILE A 81 5.77 14.94 6.15
N VAL A 82 5.97 16.09 6.75
CA VAL A 82 7.25 16.47 7.36
C VAL A 82 6.95 16.92 8.79
N THR A 83 7.57 16.31 9.75
CA THR A 83 7.43 16.67 11.16
C THR A 83 8.76 16.63 11.87
N ASN A 84 8.94 17.47 12.88
CA ASN A 84 10.12 17.49 13.73
C ASN A 84 9.80 16.78 15.05
N ILE A 85 10.66 15.84 15.43
CA ILE A 85 10.52 15.07 16.66
C ILE A 85 11.72 15.38 17.55
N GLY A 86 11.46 15.72 18.80
CA GLY A 86 12.48 15.99 19.79
C GLY A 86 12.48 17.45 20.26
N GLY A 87 13.14 17.69 21.39
CA GLY A 87 13.30 19.02 21.99
C GLY A 87 14.52 19.75 21.43
N ASP A 88 15.62 19.84 22.21
CA ASP A 88 16.80 20.63 21.88
C ASP A 88 17.55 20.19 20.61
N VAL A 89 17.40 18.93 20.21
CA VAL A 89 17.91 18.42 18.92
C VAL A 89 16.72 17.84 18.15
N ALA A 90 16.08 18.67 17.31
CA ALA A 90 14.96 18.26 16.47
C ALA A 90 15.42 17.31 15.36
N GLU A 91 14.82 16.15 15.29
CA GLU A 91 15.01 15.20 14.19
C GLU A 91 13.84 15.30 13.20
N GLU A 92 14.14 15.64 11.94
CA GLU A 92 13.14 15.68 10.88
C GLU A 92 12.73 14.25 10.48
N VAL A 93 11.43 14.03 10.45
CA VAL A 93 10.82 12.80 9.95
C VAL A 93 9.97 13.13 8.74
N THR A 94 10.29 12.47 7.63
CA THR A 94 9.48 12.53 6.41
C THR A 94 8.79 11.20 6.20
N PHE A 95 7.51 11.24 5.86
CA PHE A 95 6.71 10.06 5.55
C PHE A 95 5.70 10.38 4.46
N THR A 96 5.32 9.36 3.68
CA THR A 96 4.38 9.53 2.57
C THR A 96 3.28 8.48 2.62
N PHE A 97 2.02 8.91 2.56
CA PHE A 97 0.90 8.06 2.20
C PHE A 97 0.69 8.13 0.70
N ASP A 98 0.80 6.98 0.06
CA ASP A 98 0.56 6.80 -1.36
C ASP A 98 -0.83 6.19 -1.54
N ILE A 99 -1.82 7.05 -1.75
CA ILE A 99 -3.23 6.70 -1.75
C ILE A 99 -3.69 6.42 -3.18
N ASN A 100 -3.92 5.16 -3.50
CA ASN A 100 -4.40 4.72 -4.79
C ASN A 100 -5.94 4.62 -4.77
N LYS A 101 -6.60 5.21 -5.76
CA LYS A 101 -8.06 5.13 -5.97
C LYS A 101 -8.43 3.89 -6.76
N TYR A 102 -7.48 3.37 -7.52
CA TYR A 102 -7.63 2.16 -8.33
C TYR A 102 -6.36 1.33 -8.28
N LEU A 103 -6.53 0.00 -8.20
CA LEU A 103 -5.47 -0.94 -8.50
C LEU A 103 -5.40 -1.09 -10.02
N THR A 104 -4.37 -0.55 -10.64
CA THR A 104 -4.21 -0.63 -12.10
C THR A 104 -3.29 -1.78 -12.47
N LEU A 105 -3.81 -2.78 -13.16
CA LEU A 105 -3.03 -3.84 -13.79
C LEU A 105 -2.75 -3.45 -15.24
N LYS A 106 -1.52 -3.10 -15.55
CA LYS A 106 -1.10 -2.73 -16.90
C LYS A 106 -0.93 -3.98 -17.76
N LEU A 107 -1.48 -3.97 -18.95
CA LEU A 107 -1.37 -5.06 -19.92
C LEU A 107 -0.18 -4.78 -20.85
N LYS A 108 0.92 -5.53 -20.71
CA LYS A 108 2.16 -5.29 -21.45
C LYS A 108 2.01 -5.23 -22.99
N PRO A 109 1.27 -6.14 -23.65
CA PRO A 109 1.10 -6.06 -25.10
C PRO A 109 0.43 -4.77 -25.58
N LEU A 110 -0.54 -4.28 -24.82
CA LEU A 110 -1.32 -3.09 -25.19
C LEU A 110 -0.63 -1.78 -24.79
N HIS A 111 0.24 -1.82 -23.78
CA HIS A 111 0.90 -0.61 -23.29
C HIS A 111 1.85 0.01 -24.32
N ASN A 112 2.48 -0.80 -25.18
CA ASN A 112 3.35 -0.30 -26.24
C ASN A 112 2.59 0.52 -27.27
N TYR A 113 1.31 0.20 -27.51
CA TYR A 113 0.45 0.90 -28.47
C TYR A 113 -0.44 1.95 -27.80
N PHE A 114 -0.82 1.71 -26.55
CA PHE A 114 -1.72 2.57 -25.78
C PHE A 114 -1.15 2.81 -24.38
N PRO A 115 -0.21 3.76 -24.21
CA PRO A 115 0.34 4.11 -22.91
C PRO A 115 -0.78 4.49 -21.92
N GLY A 116 -0.81 3.82 -20.78
CA GLY A 116 -1.83 4.07 -19.76
C GLY A 116 -3.04 3.14 -19.81
N LEU A 117 -3.20 2.31 -20.86
CA LEU A 117 -4.25 1.28 -20.87
C LEU A 117 -3.94 0.21 -19.83
N GLY A 118 -4.93 -0.13 -19.03
CA GLY A 118 -4.86 -1.16 -18.00
C GLY A 118 -6.22 -1.43 -17.39
N LEU A 119 -6.36 -2.58 -16.75
CA LEU A 119 -7.54 -2.88 -15.95
C LEU A 119 -7.46 -2.11 -14.64
N ASN A 120 -8.49 -1.34 -14.35
CA ASN A 120 -8.60 -0.60 -13.09
C ASN A 120 -9.64 -1.31 -12.22
N TYR A 121 -9.20 -1.70 -11.04
CA TYR A 121 -10.06 -2.28 -10.00
C TYR A 121 -10.25 -1.26 -8.91
N SER A 122 -11.49 -0.97 -8.55
CA SER A 122 -11.80 -0.22 -7.33
C SER A 122 -11.58 -1.12 -6.12
N ILE A 123 -11.50 -0.54 -4.92
CA ILE A 123 -11.42 -1.36 -3.70
C ILE A 123 -12.67 -2.23 -3.52
N LYS A 124 -13.82 -1.83 -4.11
CA LYS A 124 -15.08 -2.61 -4.05
C LYS A 124 -14.97 -3.94 -4.81
N ASP A 125 -14.07 -4.01 -5.80
CA ASP A 125 -13.82 -5.21 -6.62
C ASP A 125 -12.76 -6.13 -6.00
N LEU A 126 -12.14 -5.73 -4.88
CA LEU A 126 -11.03 -6.44 -4.28
C LEU A 126 -11.43 -7.23 -3.05
N THR A 127 -10.81 -8.39 -2.88
CA THR A 127 -10.96 -9.19 -1.68
C THR A 127 -9.93 -8.77 -0.63
N ILE A 128 -10.43 -8.34 0.53
CA ILE A 128 -9.64 -7.83 1.63
C ILE A 128 -9.62 -8.87 2.75
N THR A 129 -8.50 -8.95 3.46
CA THR A 129 -8.35 -9.74 4.68
C THR A 129 -7.73 -8.88 5.77
N THR A 130 -7.97 -9.23 7.02
CA THR A 130 -7.39 -8.56 8.18
C THR A 130 -6.13 -9.26 8.63
N LYS A 131 -5.12 -8.50 9.01
CA LYS A 131 -3.89 -8.98 9.65
C LYS A 131 -3.67 -8.29 10.98
N ILE A 132 -2.94 -8.94 11.87
CA ILE A 132 -2.56 -8.43 13.18
C ILE A 132 -1.15 -7.84 13.09
N LEU A 133 -0.92 -6.71 13.73
CA LEU A 133 0.38 -6.05 13.78
C LEU A 133 1.25 -6.68 14.85
N GLY A 134 2.17 -7.57 14.45
CA GLY A 134 3.08 -8.23 15.38
C GLY A 134 2.35 -9.02 16.48
N ASN A 135 2.69 -8.72 17.73
CA ASN A 135 2.07 -9.32 18.92
C ASN A 135 1.06 -8.36 19.59
N SER A 136 0.55 -7.37 18.85
CA SER A 136 -0.43 -6.41 19.38
C SER A 136 -1.85 -6.82 18.98
N ASP A 137 -2.85 -6.22 19.64
CA ASP A 137 -4.27 -6.36 19.27
C ASP A 137 -4.66 -5.48 18.07
N ILE A 138 -3.70 -4.77 17.48
CA ILE A 138 -3.96 -3.84 16.39
C ILE A 138 -4.11 -4.62 15.10
N THR A 139 -5.23 -4.43 14.43
CA THR A 139 -5.54 -5.04 13.15
C THR A 139 -5.49 -4.02 12.03
N PHE A 140 -5.18 -4.49 10.82
CA PHE A 140 -5.20 -3.68 9.62
C PHE A 140 -5.61 -4.52 8.39
N LYS A 141 -6.11 -3.85 7.37
CA LYS A 141 -6.64 -4.49 6.16
C LYS A 141 -5.58 -4.57 5.06
N VAL A 142 -5.50 -5.72 4.41
CA VAL A 142 -4.61 -5.98 3.26
C VAL A 142 -5.37 -6.74 2.17
N LEU A 143 -4.83 -6.77 0.96
CA LEU A 143 -5.36 -7.63 -0.10
C LEU A 143 -5.18 -9.10 0.26
N LYS A 144 -6.11 -9.97 -0.14
CA LYS A 144 -5.88 -11.43 -0.11
C LYS A 144 -4.71 -11.79 -1.03
N TYR A 145 -4.00 -12.87 -0.69
CA TYR A 145 -2.80 -13.29 -1.41
C TYR A 145 -2.92 -13.37 -2.93
N PRO A 146 -3.98 -13.92 -3.54
CA PRO A 146 -4.06 -13.94 -5.00
C PRO A 146 -3.96 -12.54 -5.63
N GLN A 147 -4.67 -11.57 -5.08
CA GLN A 147 -4.68 -10.19 -5.58
C GLN A 147 -3.40 -9.44 -5.23
N GLU A 148 -2.85 -9.65 -4.04
CA GLU A 148 -1.55 -9.09 -3.65
C GLU A 148 -0.43 -9.60 -4.56
N ILE A 149 -0.43 -10.89 -4.88
CA ILE A 149 0.53 -11.48 -5.82
C ILE A 149 0.39 -10.85 -7.20
N LEU A 150 -0.83 -10.72 -7.73
CA LEU A 150 -1.07 -10.06 -9.01
C LEU A 150 -0.53 -8.63 -9.03
N PHE A 151 -0.74 -7.88 -7.92
CA PHE A 151 -0.21 -6.53 -7.78
C PHE A 151 1.33 -6.53 -7.80
N LEU A 152 1.98 -7.39 -7.03
CA LEU A 152 3.44 -7.50 -6.97
C LEU A 152 4.04 -7.92 -8.30
N LEU A 153 3.43 -8.88 -9.01
CA LEU A 153 3.84 -9.29 -10.35
C LEU A 153 3.70 -8.17 -11.37
N ASN A 154 2.64 -7.37 -11.25
CA ASN A 154 2.48 -6.19 -12.08
C ASN A 154 3.61 -5.16 -11.82
N GLN A 155 3.97 -4.92 -10.55
CA GLN A 155 5.10 -4.05 -10.20
C GLN A 155 6.43 -4.61 -10.70
N LEU A 156 6.66 -5.92 -10.61
CA LEU A 156 7.86 -6.58 -11.14
C LEU A 156 8.05 -6.31 -12.64
N ILE A 157 6.99 -6.47 -13.43
CA ILE A 157 7.05 -6.24 -14.88
C ILE A 157 7.43 -4.79 -15.22
N TRP A 158 6.89 -3.83 -14.48
CA TRP A 158 7.06 -2.42 -14.79
C TRP A 158 8.27 -1.77 -14.13
N LYS A 159 8.58 -2.15 -12.91
CA LYS A 159 9.70 -1.58 -12.15
C LYS A 159 10.97 -2.44 -12.23
N LYS A 160 10.86 -3.69 -12.72
CA LYS A 160 11.97 -4.65 -12.87
C LYS A 160 12.82 -4.82 -11.60
N LYS A 161 12.20 -4.73 -10.42
CA LYS A 161 12.88 -4.87 -9.14
C LYS A 161 12.78 -6.31 -8.64
N ASN A 162 13.90 -6.97 -8.40
CA ASN A 162 13.97 -8.36 -7.92
C ASN A 162 13.26 -8.57 -6.57
N GLU A 163 13.15 -7.54 -5.74
CA GLU A 163 12.42 -7.63 -4.48
C GLU A 163 10.96 -8.06 -4.66
N TYR A 164 10.30 -7.64 -5.76
CA TYR A 164 8.93 -8.06 -6.06
C TYR A 164 8.84 -9.53 -6.46
N LEU A 165 9.85 -10.05 -7.16
CA LEU A 165 9.92 -11.48 -7.48
C LEU A 165 10.06 -12.32 -6.23
N THR A 166 10.96 -11.95 -5.32
CA THR A 166 11.16 -12.63 -4.05
C THR A 166 9.91 -12.65 -3.20
N LYS A 167 9.23 -11.49 -3.03
CA LYS A 167 7.97 -11.40 -2.29
C LYS A 167 6.87 -12.25 -2.92
N SER A 168 6.69 -12.15 -4.25
CA SER A 168 5.68 -12.94 -4.96
C SER A 168 5.91 -14.45 -4.76
N ASN A 169 7.16 -14.91 -4.85
CA ASN A 169 7.50 -16.31 -4.66
C ASN A 169 7.25 -16.78 -3.22
N ASN A 170 7.51 -15.93 -2.23
CA ASN A 170 7.19 -16.25 -0.84
C ASN A 170 5.67 -16.40 -0.63
N TYR A 171 4.85 -15.56 -1.27
CA TYR A 171 3.40 -15.67 -1.18
C TYR A 171 2.85 -16.86 -1.98
N LEU A 172 3.42 -17.17 -3.15
CA LEU A 172 3.05 -18.36 -3.91
C LEU A 172 3.29 -19.64 -3.09
N LYS A 173 4.41 -19.74 -2.38
CA LYS A 173 4.67 -20.86 -1.46
C LYS A 173 3.59 -20.96 -0.37
N LYS A 174 3.14 -19.84 0.20
CA LYS A 174 2.09 -19.82 1.24
C LYS A 174 0.74 -20.34 0.74
N ILE A 175 0.45 -20.24 -0.55
CA ILE A 175 -0.78 -20.74 -1.18
C ILE A 175 -0.56 -22.03 -1.97
N ASN A 176 0.55 -22.74 -1.73
CA ASN A 176 0.92 -23.99 -2.39
C ASN A 176 1.00 -23.92 -3.92
N LYS A 177 1.39 -22.75 -4.46
CA LYS A 177 1.65 -22.56 -5.88
C LYS A 177 3.14 -22.62 -6.20
N GLN A 178 3.46 -23.00 -7.43
CA GLN A 178 4.85 -23.06 -7.91
C GLN A 178 5.50 -21.67 -7.94
N PRO A 179 6.76 -21.53 -7.51
CA PRO A 179 7.50 -20.29 -7.62
C PRO A 179 7.70 -19.87 -9.08
N ILE A 180 7.73 -18.58 -9.32
CA ILE A 180 8.09 -18.01 -10.61
C ILE A 180 9.60 -18.13 -10.80
N LYS A 181 10.03 -18.78 -11.87
CA LYS A 181 11.45 -18.94 -12.20
C LYS A 181 12.00 -17.74 -12.96
N ASP A 182 11.19 -17.18 -13.84
CA ASP A 182 11.54 -16.05 -14.71
C ASP A 182 10.38 -15.04 -14.79
N ILE A 183 10.72 -13.82 -15.23
CA ILE A 183 9.72 -12.76 -15.50
C ILE A 183 8.72 -13.22 -16.57
N ASN A 184 9.13 -14.04 -17.51
CA ASN A 184 8.30 -14.56 -18.59
C ASN A 184 7.22 -15.56 -18.08
N ASP A 185 7.44 -16.23 -16.96
CA ASP A 185 6.46 -17.13 -16.35
C ASP A 185 5.24 -16.36 -15.77
N ASN A 186 5.39 -15.06 -15.56
CA ASN A 186 4.35 -14.20 -14.98
C ASN A 186 3.04 -14.18 -15.79
N VAL A 187 3.13 -14.31 -17.12
CA VAL A 187 1.96 -14.26 -18.00
C VAL A 187 1.06 -15.46 -17.74
N LYS A 188 1.64 -16.65 -17.56
CA LYS A 188 0.89 -17.90 -17.30
C LYS A 188 0.23 -17.90 -15.92
N ILE A 189 0.91 -17.38 -14.90
CA ILE A 189 0.38 -17.33 -13.53
C ILE A 189 -0.76 -16.31 -13.43
N ARG A 190 -0.69 -15.19 -14.16
CA ARG A 190 -1.77 -14.20 -14.20
C ARG A 190 -3.09 -14.77 -14.71
N SER A 191 -3.05 -15.54 -15.80
CA SER A 191 -4.27 -16.16 -16.33
C SER A 191 -4.90 -17.12 -15.33
N SER A 192 -4.07 -17.93 -14.62
CA SER A 192 -4.58 -18.89 -13.64
C SER A 192 -5.08 -18.28 -12.32
N MET A 193 -4.73 -17.02 -12.01
CA MET A 193 -5.19 -16.34 -10.79
C MET A 193 -6.45 -15.49 -11.01
N HIS A 194 -6.81 -15.19 -12.25
CA HIS A 194 -8.09 -14.55 -12.57
C HIS A 194 -9.29 -15.50 -12.43
N ASP A 195 -9.04 -16.81 -12.42
CA ASP A 195 -10.07 -17.85 -12.32
C ASP A 195 -10.32 -18.30 -10.86
N VAL A 196 -9.75 -17.61 -9.87
CA VAL A 196 -9.90 -17.84 -8.42
C VAL A 196 -10.53 -16.62 -7.77
#